data_da5069d2325e36f55aaaedc1c540c705
#
_entry.id   da5069d2325e36f55aaaedc1c540c705
#
_cell.length_a   1.000
_cell.length_b   1.000
_cell.length_c   1.000
_cell.angle_alpha   90.00
_cell.angle_beta   90.00
_cell.angle_gamma   90.00
#
_symmetry.space_group_name_H-M   'P 1'
#
loop_
_entity.id
_entity.type
_entity.pdbx_description
1 polymer ?
#
loop_
_entity_poly.entity_id
_entity_poly.type
_entity_poly.pdbx_seq_one_letter_code
_entity_poly.pdbx_strand_id
1 'polypeptide(L)' 'MFIIEFFRIREKDQAHATLGRVEHDTSNLDDAKVRALSLFETLNMPQKPDALRVVDENGEEVFAWSPEGHRT' A
#
# COMPACT_ATOMS: atom_id res chain seq x y z
N MET A 1 2.06 -12.55 -8.87
CA MET A 1 2.57 -11.18 -8.80
C MET A 1 1.62 -10.30 -8.03
N PHE A 2 2.14 -9.45 -7.18
CA PHE A 2 1.34 -8.51 -6.41
C PHE A 2 1.78 -7.09 -6.73
N ILE A 3 0.83 -6.17 -6.62
CA ILE A 3 1.11 -4.75 -6.81
C ILE A 3 0.85 -4.05 -5.48
N ILE A 4 1.85 -3.34 -4.99
CA ILE A 4 1.76 -2.59 -3.75
C ILE A 4 1.53 -1.14 -4.11
N GLU A 5 0.44 -0.57 -3.63
CA GLU A 5 0.09 0.83 -3.91
C GLU A 5 0.12 1.62 -2.62
N PHE A 6 0.76 2.78 -2.68
CA PHE A 6 0.83 3.74 -1.58
C PHE A 6 -0.01 4.93 -1.93
N PHE A 7 -0.84 5.39 -1.00
CA PHE A 7 -1.75 6.49 -1.30
C PHE A 7 -2.00 7.37 -0.09
N ARG A 8 -2.51 8.57 -0.36
CA ARG A 8 -2.99 9.49 0.67
C ARG A 8 -4.50 9.61 0.55
N ILE A 9 -5.13 9.72 1.72
CA ILE A 9 -6.57 9.95 1.79
C ILE A 9 -6.77 11.45 2.00
N ARG A 10 -7.53 12.07 1.11
CA ARG A 10 -7.83 13.49 1.21
C ARG A 10 -9.07 13.64 2.08
N GLU A 11 -8.92 14.31 3.21
CA GLU A 11 -10.01 14.47 4.17
C GLU A 11 -11.21 15.21 3.58
N LYS A 12 -10.94 16.14 2.68
CA LYS A 12 -11.96 17.01 2.13
C LYS A 12 -13.02 16.26 1.32
N ASP A 13 -12.61 15.30 0.53
CA ASP A 13 -13.52 14.58 -0.36
C ASP A 13 -13.35 13.07 -0.29
N GLN A 14 -12.55 12.58 0.65
CA GLN A 14 -12.26 11.15 0.83
C GLN A 14 -11.63 10.49 -0.40
N ALA A 15 -11.10 11.28 -1.32
CA ALA A 15 -10.45 10.75 -2.49
C ALA A 15 -9.08 10.20 -2.15
N HIS A 16 -8.69 9.13 -2.86
CA HIS A 16 -7.38 8.53 -2.69
C HIS A 16 -6.45 9.02 -3.79
N ALA A 17 -5.32 9.60 -3.39
CA ALA A 17 -4.29 10.02 -4.33
C ALA A 17 -3.16 9.00 -4.28
N THR A 18 -2.94 8.27 -5.36
CA THR A 18 -1.86 7.29 -5.44
C THR A 18 -0.53 8.00 -5.54
N LEU A 19 0.34 7.75 -4.57
CA LEU A 19 1.67 8.36 -4.53
C LEU A 19 2.74 7.48 -5.16
N GLY A 20 2.55 6.17 -5.12
CA GLY A 20 3.54 5.25 -5.65
C GLY A 20 2.96 3.87 -5.83
N ARG A 21 3.61 3.09 -6.67
CA ARG A 21 3.17 1.77 -7.06
C ARG A 21 4.38 0.90 -7.31
N VAL A 22 4.42 -0.27 -6.70
CA VAL A 22 5.55 -1.20 -6.82
C VAL A 22 5.02 -2.58 -7.15
N GLU A 23 5.57 -3.18 -8.20
CA GLU A 23 5.27 -4.56 -8.53
C GLU A 23 6.24 -5.46 -7.76
N HIS A 24 5.70 -6.51 -7.14
CA HIS A 24 6.50 -7.47 -6.40
C HIS A 24 6.20 -8.86 -6.95
N ASP A 25 7.21 -9.45 -7.56
CA ASP A 25 7.06 -10.75 -8.23
C ASP A 25 7.22 -11.87 -7.21
N THR A 26 6.13 -12.20 -6.56
CA THR A 26 6.06 -13.31 -5.62
C THR A 26 4.68 -13.95 -5.72
N SER A 27 4.59 -15.25 -5.41
CA SER A 27 3.32 -15.93 -5.31
C SER A 27 2.83 -16.02 -3.86
N ASN A 28 3.61 -15.52 -2.91
CA ASN A 28 3.32 -15.62 -1.49
C ASN A 28 2.82 -14.28 -0.96
N LEU A 29 1.56 -14.25 -0.50
CA LEU A 29 0.96 -13.03 0.00
C LEU A 29 1.68 -12.50 1.25
N ASP A 30 2.13 -13.38 2.13
CA ASP A 30 2.84 -12.95 3.33
C ASP A 30 4.13 -12.21 2.97
N ASP A 31 4.83 -12.68 1.95
CA ASP A 31 6.03 -12.03 1.46
C ASP A 31 5.71 -10.64 0.90
N ALA A 32 4.60 -10.53 0.18
CA ALA A 32 4.13 -9.23 -0.35
C ALA A 32 3.79 -8.27 0.78
N LYS A 33 3.15 -8.77 1.85
CA LYS A 33 2.83 -7.93 3.01
C LYS A 33 4.07 -7.41 3.70
N VAL A 34 5.06 -8.28 3.91
CA VAL A 34 6.32 -7.87 4.54
C VAL A 34 7.02 -6.82 3.69
N ARG A 35 7.05 -7.03 2.39
CA ARG A 35 7.66 -6.08 1.47
C ARG A 35 6.93 -4.74 1.49
N ALA A 36 5.61 -4.77 1.51
CA ALA A 36 4.79 -3.55 1.53
C ALA A 36 5.08 -2.73 2.79
N LEU A 37 5.10 -3.36 3.94
CA LEU A 37 5.36 -2.66 5.20
C LEU A 37 6.78 -2.10 5.26
N SER A 38 7.74 -2.86 4.75
CA SER A 38 9.13 -2.41 4.68
C SER A 38 9.27 -1.19 3.78
N LEU A 39 8.64 -1.22 2.62
CA LEU A 39 8.67 -0.09 1.69
C LEU A 39 7.97 1.14 2.24
N PHE A 40 6.90 0.94 2.99
CA PHE A 40 6.17 2.06 3.60
C PHE A 40 7.09 2.90 4.49
N GLU A 41 8.02 2.25 5.18
CA GLU A 41 8.94 2.95 6.07
C GLU A 41 10.18 3.49 5.37
N THR A 42 10.63 2.81 4.31
CA THR A 42 11.94 3.10 3.70
C THR A 42 11.86 3.82 2.36
N LEU A 43 10.72 3.74 1.67
CA LEU A 43 10.58 4.36 0.36
C LEU A 43 10.57 5.87 0.48
N ASN A 44 11.50 6.51 -0.23
CA ASN A 44 11.64 7.97 -0.19
C ASN A 44 10.69 8.60 -1.20
N MET A 45 9.51 8.96 -0.74
CA MET A 45 8.48 9.59 -1.56
C MET A 45 8.41 11.09 -1.27
N PRO A 46 7.99 11.90 -2.25
CA PRO A 46 7.83 13.34 -2.04
C PRO A 46 6.86 13.67 -0.92
N GLN A 47 5.85 12.84 -0.72
CA GLN A 47 4.90 12.98 0.36
C GLN A 47 4.77 11.64 1.09
N LYS A 48 4.61 11.73 2.41
CA LYS A 48 4.43 10.54 3.21
C LYS A 48 3.03 9.97 2.98
N PRO A 49 2.90 8.69 2.62
CA PRO A 49 1.59 8.10 2.39
C PRO A 49 0.84 7.88 3.71
N ASP A 50 -0.49 7.88 3.62
CA ASP A 50 -1.36 7.60 4.75
C ASP A 50 -1.66 6.10 4.88
N ALA A 51 -1.60 5.38 3.76
CA ALA A 51 -1.97 3.98 3.74
C ALA A 51 -1.34 3.27 2.54
N LEU A 52 -1.44 1.96 2.57
CA LEU A 52 -1.03 1.13 1.44
C LEU A 52 -2.06 0.04 1.22
N ARG A 53 -2.04 -0.53 0.03
CA ARG A 53 -2.81 -1.73 -0.26
C ARG A 53 -2.01 -2.63 -1.19
N VAL A 54 -2.30 -3.91 -1.13
CA VAL A 54 -1.73 -4.91 -2.04
C VAL A 54 -2.85 -5.49 -2.86
N VAL A 55 -2.70 -5.48 -4.17
CA VAL A 55 -3.65 -6.08 -5.09
C VAL A 55 -2.97 -7.23 -5.81
N ASP A 56 -3.77 -8.24 -6.18
CA ASP A 56 -3.25 -9.37 -6.93
C ASP A 56 -3.21 -9.07 -8.43
N GLU A 57 -2.81 -10.05 -9.21
CA GLU A 57 -2.70 -9.90 -10.65
C GLU A 57 -4.05 -9.69 -11.35
N ASN A 58 -5.15 -10.00 -10.67
CA ASN A 58 -6.49 -9.73 -11.16
C ASN A 58 -7.00 -8.35 -10.78
N GLY A 59 -6.21 -7.58 -10.04
CA GLY A 59 -6.60 -6.26 -9.59
C GLY A 59 -7.46 -6.29 -8.33
N GLU A 60 -7.55 -7.43 -7.66
CA GLU A 60 -8.33 -7.58 -6.45
C GLU A 60 -7.49 -7.20 -5.22
N GLU A 61 -8.04 -6.36 -4.36
CA GLU A 61 -7.36 -5.99 -3.14
C GLU A 61 -7.35 -7.16 -2.16
N VAL A 62 -6.15 -7.60 -1.80
CA VAL A 62 -5.97 -8.75 -0.91
C VAL A 62 -5.44 -8.37 0.45
N PHE A 63 -5.00 -7.12 0.61
CA PHE A 63 -4.48 -6.62 1.88
C PHE A 63 -4.51 -5.10 1.86
N ALA A 64 -4.87 -4.51 2.99
CA ALA A 64 -4.82 -3.06 3.16
C ALA A 64 -4.31 -2.76 4.56
N TRP A 65 -3.54 -1.68 4.69
CA TRP A 65 -2.93 -1.33 5.97
C TRP A 65 -2.72 0.18 6.05
N SER A 66 -2.90 0.72 7.24
CA SER A 66 -2.52 2.09 7.54
C SER A 66 -2.10 2.18 9.00
N PRO A 67 -1.19 3.11 9.35
CA PRO A 67 -0.78 3.28 10.75
C PRO A 67 -1.96 3.61 11.66
N GLU A 68 -2.89 4.40 11.18
CA GLU A 68 -4.05 4.78 11.97
C GLU A 68 -5.12 3.70 12.02
N GLY A 69 -5.17 2.87 11.00
CA GLY A 69 -6.14 1.79 10.92
C GLY A 69 -5.94 0.70 11.97
N HIS A 70 -4.77 0.66 12.59
CA HIS A 70 -4.47 -0.29 13.65
C HIS A 70 -4.78 0.22 15.05
N ARG A 71 -5.24 1.45 15.14
CA ARG A 71 -5.60 2.03 16.42
C ARG A 71 -7.03 1.63 16.75
N THR A 72 -7.16 0.88 17.76
CA THR A 72 -8.48 0.46 18.23
C THR A 72 -8.77 1.09 19.57
#